data_a08d530e8337b9ddf01b9f34cae83ebd
#
_entry.id   a08d530e8337b9ddf01b9f34cae83ebd
#
_cell.length_a   1.000
_cell.length_b   1.000
_cell.length_c   1.000
_cell.angle_alpha   90.00
_cell.angle_beta   90.00
_cell.angle_gamma   90.00
#
_symmetry.space_group_name_H-M   'P 1'
#
loop_
_entity.id
_entity.type
_entity.pdbx_description
1 polymer ?
#
loop_
_entity_poly.entity_id
_entity_poly.type
_entity_poly.pdbx_seq_one_letter_code
_entity_poly.pdbx_strand_id
1 'polypeptide(L)'
;MVIASIDMKDGHVVQLKNGKDLVLQRDDADALINEFNMYGEVAVIDLDAAMRNTDEKGNTPNTKLLKSLLHKGNVRVGGGIRDVKKARELISLGAEKVIIGSAAWNSERTSDSDPILNTQFLEELCSAIGKQRVIISVDAINGKIAVKGWKETVNISLIEGAKEAQKYASELLFTCVEKEGCMQGTDMEQVKALREAVSCRVVAAGGVNSLEQISALEKMGCDVQLGMALYTGAVSLKDAFISCLDFEKTNGMIPVIAQDERSSQVMMMGYANKEAFEKTFATKKLTFFSRTRNCLWTKGETSGHFLEVVKLRADCDRDTVLATVRPIGGACHTGSWTCFGSDPDERSTLERLYGTIAERFANPKPGSYTATLNDKRVREKVMEEAEELTDDAETKEDIIWEAADLLYFVSVLMYKEGVNWQDVYNELDKRHKEK
;
A
#
# COMPACT_ATOMS: atom_id res chain seq x y z
N MET A 1 0.89 6.68 -11.73
CA MET A 1 1.20 7.13 -10.34
C MET A 1 2.67 6.93 -10.03
N VAL A 2 3.20 7.70 -9.06
CA VAL A 2 4.59 7.52 -8.61
C VAL A 2 4.64 6.62 -7.39
N ILE A 3 5.60 5.69 -7.38
CA ILE A 3 5.85 4.73 -6.31
C ILE A 3 7.28 4.98 -5.81
N ALA A 4 7.43 5.29 -4.54
CA ALA A 4 8.76 5.44 -3.95
C ALA A 4 9.33 4.07 -3.59
N SER A 5 10.65 3.85 -3.81
CA SER A 5 11.34 2.61 -3.43
C SER A 5 12.19 2.80 -2.18
N ILE A 6 12.11 1.83 -1.28
CA ILE A 6 13.00 1.64 -0.13
C ILE A 6 13.72 0.31 -0.33
N ASP A 7 14.95 0.36 -0.79
CA ASP A 7 15.79 -0.83 -0.97
C ASP A 7 16.60 -1.06 0.29
N MET A 8 16.60 -2.29 0.79
CA MET A 8 17.27 -2.64 2.05
C MET A 8 18.40 -3.64 1.80
N LYS A 9 19.55 -3.39 2.43
CA LYS A 9 20.71 -4.28 2.43
C LYS A 9 21.48 -4.14 3.73
N ASP A 10 21.93 -5.27 4.28
CA ASP A 10 22.72 -5.34 5.52
C ASP A 10 22.08 -4.58 6.71
N GLY A 11 20.73 -4.50 6.76
CA GLY A 11 19.98 -3.81 7.80
C GLY A 11 19.78 -2.30 7.59
N HIS A 12 20.21 -1.77 6.46
CA HIS A 12 20.15 -0.34 6.11
C HIS A 12 19.30 -0.11 4.87
N VAL A 13 18.79 1.11 4.71
CA VAL A 13 18.25 1.58 3.43
C VAL A 13 19.41 1.98 2.53
N VAL A 14 19.41 1.48 1.30
CA VAL A 14 20.52 1.73 0.36
C VAL A 14 20.02 2.19 -1.00
N GLN A 15 20.90 2.85 -1.74
CA GLN A 15 20.76 3.03 -3.18
C GLN A 15 21.99 2.49 -3.89
N LEU A 16 21.75 1.61 -4.85
CA LEU A 16 22.81 0.95 -5.61
C LEU A 16 22.82 1.44 -7.06
N LYS A 17 24.00 1.53 -7.65
CA LYS A 17 24.17 1.71 -9.10
C LYS A 17 24.35 0.33 -9.74
N ASN A 18 23.55 0.05 -10.78
CA ASN A 18 23.52 -1.25 -11.49
C ASN A 18 23.35 -2.45 -10.54
N GLY A 19 22.66 -2.26 -9.41
CA GLY A 19 22.46 -3.30 -8.39
C GLY A 19 23.72 -3.76 -7.65
N LYS A 20 24.85 -3.06 -7.75
CA LYS A 20 26.16 -3.48 -7.22
C LYS A 20 26.85 -2.43 -6.38
N ASP A 21 27.07 -1.26 -6.92
CA ASP A 21 27.90 -0.22 -6.30
C ASP A 21 27.06 0.61 -5.33
N LEU A 22 27.44 0.62 -4.05
CA LEU A 22 26.77 1.42 -3.04
C LEU A 22 27.00 2.91 -3.31
N VAL A 23 25.92 3.66 -3.50
CA VAL A 23 25.95 5.11 -3.72
C VAL A 23 25.52 5.86 -2.46
N LEU A 24 24.52 5.35 -1.76
CA LEU A 24 23.93 5.99 -0.58
C LEU A 24 23.46 4.94 0.41
N GLN A 25 23.62 5.25 1.70
CA GLN A 25 23.10 4.46 2.82
C GLN A 25 22.42 5.38 3.83
N ARG A 26 21.30 4.93 4.41
CA ARG A 26 20.51 5.64 5.43
C ARG A 26 19.98 4.66 6.49
N ASP A 27 19.72 5.20 7.69
CA ASP A 27 19.21 4.44 8.83
C ASP A 27 17.81 4.91 9.29
N ASP A 28 17.21 5.84 8.55
CA ASP A 28 15.93 6.48 8.87
C ASP A 28 14.74 5.91 8.09
N ALA A 29 14.72 4.60 7.87
CA ALA A 29 13.67 3.91 7.12
C ALA A 29 12.23 4.25 7.60
N ASP A 30 12.06 4.43 8.92
CA ASP A 30 10.79 4.81 9.53
C ASP A 30 10.34 6.23 9.13
N ALA A 31 11.26 7.15 9.01
CA ALA A 31 10.96 8.50 8.52
C ALA A 31 10.59 8.47 7.04
N LEU A 32 11.34 7.70 6.24
CA LEU A 32 11.12 7.54 4.82
C LEU A 32 9.75 6.93 4.50
N ILE A 33 9.37 5.83 5.17
CA ILE A 33 8.06 5.20 4.91
C ILE A 33 6.90 6.13 5.26
N ASN A 34 7.00 6.87 6.38
CA ASN A 34 5.99 7.85 6.78
C ASN A 34 5.88 9.03 5.81
N GLU A 35 7.00 9.47 5.24
CA GLU A 35 7.01 10.51 4.21
C GLU A 35 6.42 9.97 2.91
N PHE A 36 6.91 8.84 2.43
CA PHE A 36 6.56 8.30 1.12
C PHE A 36 5.10 7.83 1.04
N ASN A 37 4.57 7.27 2.12
CA ASN A 37 3.18 6.81 2.19
C ASN A 37 2.16 7.93 1.94
N MET A 38 2.51 9.19 2.20
CA MET A 38 1.63 10.33 1.90
C MET A 38 1.32 10.43 0.40
N TYR A 39 2.21 9.99 -0.46
CA TYR A 39 2.11 10.10 -1.92
C TYR A 39 1.57 8.85 -2.61
N GLY A 40 1.36 7.75 -1.89
CA GLY A 40 0.79 6.55 -2.45
C GLY A 40 1.44 5.25 -1.98
N GLU A 41 1.62 4.32 -2.92
CA GLU A 41 2.24 3.02 -2.65
C GLU A 41 3.76 3.17 -2.46
N VAL A 42 4.35 2.34 -1.59
CA VAL A 42 5.79 2.29 -1.35
C VAL A 42 6.30 0.89 -1.66
N ALA A 43 7.31 0.79 -2.51
CA ALA A 43 8.01 -0.46 -2.77
C ALA A 43 9.10 -0.66 -1.72
N VAL A 44 9.09 -1.79 -1.02
CA VAL A 44 10.11 -2.17 -0.04
C VAL A 44 10.80 -3.44 -0.54
N ILE A 45 12.08 -3.34 -0.84
CA ILE A 45 12.83 -4.42 -1.50
C ILE A 45 13.93 -4.94 -0.58
N ASP A 46 13.86 -6.22 -0.21
CA ASP A 46 14.92 -6.91 0.52
C ASP A 46 15.96 -7.46 -0.46
N LEU A 47 17.06 -6.72 -0.64
CA LEU A 47 18.13 -7.10 -1.56
C LEU A 47 18.92 -8.32 -1.05
N ASP A 48 19.08 -8.48 0.27
CA ASP A 48 19.74 -9.66 0.83
C ASP A 48 18.95 -10.93 0.53
N ALA A 49 17.62 -10.89 0.74
CA ALA A 49 16.75 -12.01 0.37
C ALA A 49 16.79 -12.30 -1.14
N ALA A 50 16.81 -11.26 -1.99
CA ALA A 50 16.95 -11.41 -3.43
C ALA A 50 18.24 -12.15 -3.80
N MET A 51 19.36 -11.82 -3.13
CA MET A 51 20.68 -12.40 -3.34
C MET A 51 20.94 -13.71 -2.59
N ARG A 52 19.96 -14.23 -1.85
CA ARG A 52 20.06 -15.44 -1.01
C ARG A 52 21.03 -15.30 0.17
N ASN A 53 21.24 -14.10 0.68
CA ASN A 53 21.95 -13.84 1.92
C ASN A 53 20.99 -14.03 3.10
N THR A 54 20.74 -15.27 3.48
CA THR A 54 19.80 -15.67 4.54
C THR A 54 20.46 -16.63 5.53
N ASP A 55 20.00 -16.56 6.77
CA ASP A 55 20.36 -17.57 7.79
C ASP A 55 19.63 -18.91 7.55
N GLU A 56 19.88 -19.91 8.40
CA GLU A 56 19.25 -21.24 8.33
C GLU A 56 17.71 -21.19 8.48
N LYS A 57 17.18 -20.13 9.09
CA LYS A 57 15.74 -19.90 9.27
C LYS A 57 15.12 -19.09 8.13
N GLY A 58 15.92 -18.69 7.14
CA GLY A 58 15.48 -17.85 6.01
C GLY A 58 15.36 -16.36 6.35
N ASN A 59 15.90 -15.89 7.50
CA ASN A 59 15.94 -14.47 7.82
C ASN A 59 17.14 -13.80 7.16
N THR A 60 16.98 -12.52 6.85
CA THR A 60 18.04 -11.61 6.38
C THR A 60 18.39 -10.61 7.47
N PRO A 61 19.51 -9.89 7.36
CA PRO A 61 19.77 -8.71 8.21
C PRO A 61 18.60 -7.71 8.21
N ASN A 62 17.82 -7.65 7.11
CA ASN A 62 16.71 -6.74 6.93
C ASN A 62 15.39 -7.21 7.57
N THR A 63 15.28 -8.47 8.00
CA THR A 63 13.98 -9.07 8.43
C THR A 63 13.26 -8.25 9.50
N LYS A 64 13.99 -7.74 10.51
CA LYS A 64 13.39 -6.93 11.57
C LYS A 64 12.90 -5.59 11.04
N LEU A 65 13.72 -4.94 10.22
CA LEU A 65 13.39 -3.66 9.59
C LEU A 65 12.18 -3.81 8.66
N LEU A 66 12.20 -4.81 7.78
CA LEU A 66 11.07 -5.11 6.89
C LEU A 66 9.75 -5.23 7.66
N LYS A 67 9.73 -6.06 8.71
CA LYS A 67 8.53 -6.25 9.53
C LYS A 67 8.02 -4.93 10.15
N SER A 68 8.90 -4.03 10.56
CA SER A 68 8.50 -2.74 11.12
C SER A 68 7.90 -1.79 10.08
N LEU A 69 8.22 -1.93 8.80
CA LEU A 69 7.72 -1.06 7.73
C LEU A 69 6.35 -1.50 7.20
N LEU A 70 6.04 -2.82 7.22
CA LEU A 70 4.84 -3.37 6.58
C LEU A 70 3.52 -2.80 7.13
N HIS A 71 3.49 -2.37 8.40
CA HIS A 71 2.29 -1.80 9.03
C HIS A 71 2.17 -0.27 8.89
N LYS A 72 3.17 0.39 8.27
CA LYS A 72 3.26 1.86 8.26
C LYS A 72 2.74 2.51 6.99
N GLY A 73 2.38 1.73 6.00
CA GLY A 73 1.92 2.27 4.73
C GLY A 73 1.38 1.22 3.76
N ASN A 74 0.99 1.66 2.58
CA ASN A 74 0.60 0.79 1.48
C ASN A 74 1.84 0.18 0.85
N VAL A 75 2.32 -0.91 1.42
CA VAL A 75 3.61 -1.52 1.04
C VAL A 75 3.40 -2.62 0.01
N ARG A 76 4.16 -2.53 -1.10
CA ARG A 76 4.45 -3.65 -1.99
C ARG A 76 5.84 -4.17 -1.65
N VAL A 77 5.97 -5.47 -1.42
CA VAL A 77 7.21 -6.05 -0.94
C VAL A 77 7.84 -6.97 -1.97
N GLY A 78 9.15 -6.80 -2.18
CA GLY A 78 9.95 -7.65 -3.07
C GLY A 78 11.22 -8.16 -2.40
N GLY A 79 11.86 -9.10 -3.06
CA GLY A 79 13.12 -9.71 -2.61
C GLY A 79 12.91 -11.09 -1.99
N GLY A 80 13.48 -12.10 -2.64
CA GLY A 80 13.60 -13.45 -2.12
C GLY A 80 12.31 -14.26 -1.94
N ILE A 81 11.18 -13.83 -2.46
CA ILE A 81 9.89 -14.56 -2.38
C ILE A 81 9.93 -15.71 -3.39
N ARG A 82 10.04 -16.95 -2.89
CA ARG A 82 10.25 -18.16 -3.73
C ARG A 82 9.24 -19.27 -3.46
N ASP A 83 8.39 -19.10 -2.47
CA ASP A 83 7.35 -20.05 -2.10
C ASP A 83 6.08 -19.33 -1.59
N VAL A 84 4.97 -20.06 -1.60
CA VAL A 84 3.66 -19.55 -1.20
C VAL A 84 3.61 -19.20 0.29
N LYS A 85 4.35 -19.94 1.14
CA LYS A 85 4.38 -19.71 2.58
C LYS A 85 4.95 -18.33 2.91
N LYS A 86 6.08 -17.96 2.25
CA LYS A 86 6.69 -16.63 2.43
C LYS A 86 5.79 -15.51 1.92
N ALA A 87 5.13 -15.70 0.79
CA ALA A 87 4.17 -14.72 0.28
C ALA A 87 3.00 -14.50 1.26
N ARG A 88 2.41 -15.59 1.79
CA ARG A 88 1.35 -15.51 2.81
C ARG A 88 1.83 -14.81 4.10
N GLU A 89 3.04 -15.14 4.58
CA GLU A 89 3.63 -14.47 5.75
C GLU A 89 3.69 -12.96 5.54
N LEU A 90 4.21 -12.49 4.42
CA LEU A 90 4.34 -11.06 4.13
C LEU A 90 2.98 -10.35 4.03
N ILE A 91 2.00 -10.97 3.38
CA ILE A 91 0.63 -10.44 3.33
C ILE A 91 0.01 -10.40 4.74
N SER A 92 0.17 -11.44 5.55
CA SER A 92 -0.36 -11.45 6.93
C SER A 92 0.32 -10.41 7.84
N LEU A 93 1.55 -10.04 7.52
CA LEU A 93 2.30 -8.98 8.20
C LEU A 93 1.97 -7.56 7.70
N GLY A 94 1.02 -7.39 6.79
CA GLY A 94 0.52 -6.09 6.35
C GLY A 94 0.96 -5.64 4.95
N ALA A 95 1.70 -6.46 4.19
CA ALA A 95 1.99 -6.13 2.79
C ALA A 95 0.69 -6.16 1.95
N GLU A 96 0.47 -5.15 1.13
CA GLU A 96 -0.68 -5.14 0.20
C GLU A 96 -0.45 -6.05 -1.00
N LYS A 97 0.79 -6.08 -1.51
CA LYS A 97 1.19 -6.88 -2.68
C LYS A 97 2.58 -7.45 -2.49
N VAL A 98 2.85 -8.55 -3.19
CA VAL A 98 4.17 -9.16 -3.27
C VAL A 98 4.72 -9.08 -4.69
N ILE A 99 6.04 -8.81 -4.80
CA ILE A 99 6.76 -8.73 -6.08
C ILE A 99 7.56 -10.02 -6.24
N ILE A 100 7.18 -10.80 -7.24
CA ILE A 100 7.81 -12.07 -7.57
C ILE A 100 8.79 -11.84 -8.74
N GLY A 101 10.07 -12.04 -8.45
CA GLY A 101 11.13 -11.98 -9.46
C GLY A 101 11.44 -13.37 -10.03
N SER A 102 12.65 -13.86 -9.80
CA SER A 102 13.19 -15.09 -10.41
C SER A 102 12.32 -16.34 -10.23
N ALA A 103 11.54 -16.43 -9.15
CA ALA A 103 10.69 -17.59 -8.89
C ALA A 103 9.51 -17.73 -9.87
N ALA A 104 9.12 -16.65 -10.55
CA ALA A 104 8.08 -16.68 -11.57
C ALA A 104 8.54 -17.37 -12.86
N TRP A 105 9.84 -17.42 -13.11
CA TRP A 105 10.42 -17.87 -14.38
C TRP A 105 10.89 -19.32 -14.31
N ASN A 106 10.64 -20.07 -15.38
CA ASN A 106 11.16 -21.43 -15.51
C ASN A 106 12.65 -21.37 -15.90
N SER A 107 13.52 -21.43 -14.89
CA SER A 107 14.99 -21.44 -15.09
C SER A 107 15.54 -22.76 -15.62
N GLU A 108 14.72 -23.83 -15.65
CA GLU A 108 15.08 -25.15 -16.15
C GLU A 108 14.65 -25.38 -17.62
N ARG A 109 14.09 -24.37 -18.26
CA ARG A 109 13.67 -24.40 -19.65
C ARG A 109 14.84 -24.71 -20.56
N THR A 110 14.73 -25.82 -21.31
CA THR A 110 15.75 -26.29 -22.22
C THR A 110 15.33 -26.21 -23.70
N SER A 111 14.03 -26.10 -23.95
CA SER A 111 13.45 -26.05 -25.31
C SER A 111 12.34 -25.01 -25.41
N ASP A 112 11.98 -24.62 -26.63
CA ASP A 112 10.88 -23.67 -26.87
C ASP A 112 9.49 -24.26 -26.56
N SER A 113 9.38 -25.58 -26.43
CA SER A 113 8.16 -26.24 -25.96
C SER A 113 7.96 -26.21 -24.45
N ASP A 114 9.01 -25.92 -23.68
CA ASP A 114 8.92 -25.85 -22.21
C ASP A 114 8.20 -24.59 -21.79
N PRO A 115 7.40 -24.64 -20.69
CA PRO A 115 6.73 -23.44 -20.14
C PRO A 115 7.73 -22.33 -19.86
N ILE A 116 7.35 -21.09 -20.19
CA ILE A 116 8.14 -19.87 -19.91
C ILE A 116 8.17 -19.59 -18.42
N LEU A 117 7.04 -19.83 -17.76
CA LEU A 117 6.83 -19.53 -16.35
C LEU A 117 6.84 -20.81 -15.49
N ASN A 118 7.13 -20.65 -14.23
CA ASN A 118 6.85 -21.65 -13.20
C ASN A 118 5.34 -21.63 -12.87
N THR A 119 4.55 -22.23 -13.77
CA THR A 119 3.09 -22.16 -13.75
C THR A 119 2.50 -22.75 -12.48
N GLN A 120 3.04 -23.89 -12.01
CA GLN A 120 2.58 -24.54 -10.79
C GLN A 120 2.69 -23.58 -9.60
N PHE A 121 3.86 -22.99 -9.38
CA PHE A 121 4.07 -22.02 -8.29
C PHE A 121 3.13 -20.82 -8.41
N LEU A 122 2.94 -20.27 -9.61
CA LEU A 122 2.09 -19.09 -9.81
C LEU A 122 0.60 -19.38 -9.62
N GLU A 123 0.13 -20.57 -10.01
CA GLU A 123 -1.24 -21.03 -9.75
C GLU A 123 -1.49 -21.20 -8.25
N GLU A 124 -0.60 -21.90 -7.55
CA GLU A 124 -0.67 -22.06 -6.10
C GLU A 124 -0.61 -20.70 -5.37
N LEU A 125 0.24 -19.77 -5.84
CA LEU A 125 0.36 -18.42 -5.28
C LEU A 125 -0.93 -17.63 -5.49
N CYS A 126 -1.46 -17.59 -6.71
CA CYS A 126 -2.71 -16.87 -7.01
C CYS A 126 -3.89 -17.45 -6.23
N SER A 127 -3.95 -18.75 -6.06
CA SER A 127 -4.97 -19.41 -5.23
C SER A 127 -4.82 -18.98 -3.75
N ALA A 128 -3.58 -18.85 -3.26
CA ALA A 128 -3.29 -18.62 -1.85
C ALA A 128 -3.50 -17.18 -1.37
N ILE A 129 -3.22 -16.18 -2.22
CA ILE A 129 -3.25 -14.74 -1.83
C ILE A 129 -4.10 -13.88 -2.77
N GLY A 130 -4.60 -14.45 -3.86
CA GLY A 130 -5.32 -13.74 -4.93
C GLY A 130 -4.39 -13.07 -5.95
N LYS A 131 -4.73 -13.19 -7.24
CA LYS A 131 -3.98 -12.55 -8.35
C LYS A 131 -3.78 -11.05 -8.16
N GLN A 132 -4.75 -10.35 -7.56
CA GLN A 132 -4.71 -8.90 -7.33
C GLN A 132 -3.55 -8.47 -6.42
N ARG A 133 -2.97 -9.38 -5.65
CA ARG A 133 -1.83 -9.13 -4.75
C ARG A 133 -0.49 -9.55 -5.35
N VAL A 134 -0.49 -10.08 -6.57
CA VAL A 134 0.73 -10.54 -7.24
C VAL A 134 1.21 -9.52 -8.25
N ILE A 135 2.47 -9.12 -8.12
CA ILE A 135 3.25 -8.35 -9.09
C ILE A 135 4.33 -9.30 -9.61
N ILE A 136 4.53 -9.37 -10.92
CA ILE A 136 5.66 -10.10 -11.50
C ILE A 136 6.68 -9.10 -12.05
N SER A 137 7.94 -9.25 -11.61
CA SER A 137 9.07 -8.49 -12.16
C SER A 137 9.45 -9.08 -13.51
N VAL A 138 9.46 -8.22 -14.52
CA VAL A 138 9.87 -8.49 -15.91
C VAL A 138 11.13 -7.71 -16.26
N ASP A 139 12.08 -7.61 -15.32
CA ASP A 139 13.34 -6.92 -15.51
C ASP A 139 14.08 -7.48 -16.72
N ALA A 140 14.70 -6.64 -17.53
CA ALA A 140 15.37 -7.08 -18.73
C ALA A 140 16.79 -6.54 -18.85
N ILE A 141 17.67 -7.37 -19.45
CA ILE A 141 19.01 -7.02 -19.89
C ILE A 141 19.10 -7.36 -21.38
N ASN A 142 19.44 -6.41 -22.21
CA ASN A 142 19.49 -6.57 -23.69
C ASN A 142 18.20 -7.20 -24.23
N GLY A 143 17.04 -6.81 -23.72
CA GLY A 143 15.72 -7.27 -24.14
C GLY A 143 15.35 -8.69 -23.70
N LYS A 144 16.15 -9.37 -22.87
CA LYS A 144 15.89 -10.69 -22.30
C LYS A 144 15.60 -10.59 -20.81
N ILE A 145 14.69 -11.45 -20.32
CA ILE A 145 14.31 -11.48 -18.90
C ILE A 145 15.52 -11.79 -18.02
N ALA A 146 15.76 -10.93 -17.04
CA ALA A 146 16.82 -11.05 -16.04
C ALA A 146 16.32 -11.77 -14.78
N VAL A 147 17.16 -12.63 -14.23
CA VAL A 147 16.87 -13.45 -13.05
C VAL A 147 18.05 -13.48 -12.08
N LYS A 148 17.84 -14.07 -10.89
CA LYS A 148 18.88 -14.25 -9.85
C LYS A 148 19.57 -12.95 -9.43
N GLY A 149 18.79 -11.88 -9.23
CA GLY A 149 19.32 -10.55 -8.89
C GLY A 149 20.16 -9.97 -10.03
N TRP A 150 19.65 -10.12 -11.26
CA TRP A 150 20.22 -9.60 -12.51
C TRP A 150 21.60 -10.19 -12.90
N LYS A 151 21.96 -11.33 -12.30
CA LYS A 151 23.23 -12.03 -12.60
C LYS A 151 23.14 -12.93 -13.83
N GLU A 152 21.95 -13.36 -14.19
CA GLU A 152 21.68 -14.25 -15.30
C GLU A 152 20.47 -13.75 -16.10
N THR A 153 20.40 -14.16 -17.36
CA THR A 153 19.21 -13.98 -18.19
C THR A 153 18.67 -15.31 -18.63
N VAL A 154 17.37 -15.43 -18.78
CA VAL A 154 16.73 -16.57 -19.45
C VAL A 154 16.52 -16.24 -20.92
N ASN A 155 16.48 -17.27 -21.79
CA ASN A 155 16.28 -17.09 -23.24
C ASN A 155 14.79 -16.82 -23.56
N ILE A 156 14.26 -15.75 -23.00
CA ILE A 156 12.86 -15.30 -23.15
C ILE A 156 12.94 -13.80 -23.40
N SER A 157 12.29 -13.31 -24.45
CA SER A 157 12.20 -11.87 -24.68
C SER A 157 11.30 -11.18 -23.66
N LEU A 158 11.54 -9.91 -23.37
CA LEU A 158 10.71 -9.09 -22.48
C LEU A 158 9.21 -9.19 -22.83
N ILE A 159 8.89 -9.04 -24.11
CA ILE A 159 7.50 -9.00 -24.57
C ILE A 159 6.82 -10.36 -24.46
N GLU A 160 7.52 -11.44 -24.80
CA GLU A 160 7.00 -12.80 -24.68
C GLU A 160 6.76 -13.14 -23.21
N GLY A 161 7.75 -12.88 -22.35
CA GLY A 161 7.63 -13.09 -20.90
C GLY A 161 6.49 -12.28 -20.27
N ALA A 162 6.35 -11.01 -20.64
CA ALA A 162 5.30 -10.15 -20.14
C ALA A 162 3.88 -10.62 -20.51
N LYS A 163 3.68 -11.07 -21.75
CA LYS A 163 2.39 -11.63 -22.22
C LYS A 163 1.96 -12.85 -21.41
N GLU A 164 2.90 -13.71 -21.05
CA GLU A 164 2.62 -14.86 -20.20
C GLU A 164 2.42 -14.44 -18.73
N ALA A 165 3.29 -13.59 -18.19
CA ALA A 165 3.25 -13.16 -16.79
C ALA A 165 1.95 -12.44 -16.40
N GLN A 166 1.34 -11.62 -17.28
CA GLN A 166 0.08 -10.94 -17.01
C GLN A 166 -1.09 -11.89 -16.69
N LYS A 167 -1.01 -13.16 -17.06
CA LYS A 167 -2.05 -14.15 -16.71
C LYS A 167 -2.14 -14.37 -15.20
N TYR A 168 -1.02 -14.23 -14.49
CA TYR A 168 -0.87 -14.52 -13.06
C TYR A 168 -0.65 -13.28 -12.19
N ALA A 169 -0.52 -12.11 -12.78
CA ALA A 169 -0.26 -10.87 -12.06
C ALA A 169 -1.30 -9.79 -12.34
N SER A 170 -1.58 -8.96 -11.36
CA SER A 170 -2.36 -7.72 -11.54
C SER A 170 -1.52 -6.60 -12.15
N GLU A 171 -0.19 -6.73 -12.05
CA GLU A 171 0.75 -5.69 -12.38
C GLU A 171 2.10 -6.29 -12.77
N LEU A 172 2.76 -5.69 -13.75
CA LEU A 172 4.14 -6.00 -14.12
C LEU A 172 5.07 -4.87 -13.70
N LEU A 173 6.14 -5.20 -13.01
CA LEU A 173 7.23 -4.27 -12.68
C LEU A 173 8.37 -4.49 -13.68
N PHE A 174 8.65 -3.50 -14.50
CA PHE A 174 9.74 -3.51 -15.47
C PHE A 174 10.87 -2.61 -15.00
N THR A 175 12.05 -3.18 -14.80
CA THR A 175 13.28 -2.43 -14.55
C THR A 175 14.20 -2.51 -15.76
N CYS A 176 14.55 -1.35 -16.31
CA CYS A 176 15.64 -1.26 -17.29
C CYS A 176 16.97 -1.38 -16.55
N VAL A 177 17.50 -2.60 -16.44
CA VAL A 177 18.64 -2.94 -15.57
C VAL A 177 19.89 -2.15 -15.92
N GLU A 178 20.17 -1.94 -17.23
CA GLU A 178 21.34 -1.16 -17.68
C GLU A 178 21.29 0.30 -17.29
N LYS A 179 20.10 0.80 -16.96
CA LYS A 179 19.86 2.19 -16.54
C LYS A 179 19.70 2.37 -15.03
N GLU A 180 19.59 1.24 -14.29
CA GLU A 180 19.30 1.28 -12.84
C GLU A 180 20.38 2.03 -12.06
N GLY A 181 19.95 3.01 -11.28
CA GLY A 181 20.84 3.88 -10.50
C GLY A 181 21.74 4.82 -11.31
N CYS A 182 21.65 4.82 -12.66
CA CYS A 182 22.53 5.61 -13.52
C CYS A 182 22.06 7.05 -13.73
N MET A 183 20.82 7.38 -13.42
CA MET A 183 20.24 8.72 -13.61
C MET A 183 20.35 9.24 -15.06
N GLN A 184 20.21 8.34 -16.05
CA GLN A 184 20.37 8.64 -17.48
C GLN A 184 19.07 8.51 -18.29
N GLY A 185 17.94 8.39 -17.59
CA GLY A 185 16.66 8.09 -18.20
C GLY A 185 16.43 6.59 -18.40
N THR A 186 15.15 6.19 -18.44
CA THR A 186 14.77 4.81 -18.76
C THR A 186 14.71 4.60 -20.28
N ASP A 187 14.53 3.34 -20.70
CA ASP A 187 14.33 3.01 -22.13
C ASP A 187 12.84 3.18 -22.49
N MET A 188 12.50 4.35 -23.00
CA MET A 188 11.12 4.72 -23.35
C MET A 188 10.52 3.84 -24.45
N GLU A 189 11.36 3.33 -25.38
CA GLU A 189 10.90 2.46 -26.48
C GLU A 189 10.52 1.07 -25.95
N GLN A 190 11.36 0.51 -25.08
CA GLN A 190 11.05 -0.78 -24.43
C GLN A 190 9.79 -0.66 -23.55
N VAL A 191 9.65 0.42 -22.76
CA VAL A 191 8.45 0.65 -21.93
C VAL A 191 7.21 0.77 -22.81
N LYS A 192 7.28 1.50 -23.92
CA LYS A 192 6.16 1.65 -24.86
C LYS A 192 5.77 0.29 -25.46
N ALA A 193 6.74 -0.46 -25.96
CA ALA A 193 6.49 -1.79 -26.53
C ALA A 193 5.88 -2.75 -25.50
N LEU A 194 6.36 -2.71 -24.25
CA LEU A 194 5.80 -3.49 -23.15
C LEU A 194 4.34 -3.08 -22.88
N ARG A 195 4.07 -1.77 -22.74
CA ARG A 195 2.72 -1.26 -22.47
C ARG A 195 1.72 -1.66 -23.54
N GLU A 196 2.11 -1.59 -24.82
CA GLU A 196 1.27 -1.97 -25.94
C GLU A 196 1.02 -3.49 -26.02
N ALA A 197 1.92 -4.31 -25.45
CA ALA A 197 1.86 -5.76 -25.51
C ALA A 197 0.97 -6.41 -24.42
N VAL A 198 0.65 -5.68 -23.33
CA VAL A 198 -0.10 -6.21 -22.18
C VAL A 198 -1.28 -5.32 -21.79
N SER A 199 -2.28 -5.90 -21.13
CA SER A 199 -3.46 -5.16 -20.66
C SER A 199 -3.43 -4.82 -19.16
N CYS A 200 -2.61 -5.53 -18.38
CA CYS A 200 -2.47 -5.27 -16.95
C CYS A 200 -1.70 -3.97 -16.68
N ARG A 201 -1.68 -3.54 -15.42
CA ARG A 201 -0.90 -2.38 -14.95
C ARG A 201 0.59 -2.61 -15.21
N VAL A 202 1.29 -1.59 -15.69
CA VAL A 202 2.76 -1.60 -15.89
C VAL A 202 3.39 -0.52 -15.05
N VAL A 203 4.40 -0.87 -14.29
CA VAL A 203 5.25 0.06 -13.54
C VAL A 203 6.64 0.04 -14.16
N ALA A 204 7.12 1.19 -14.61
CA ALA A 204 8.46 1.38 -15.15
C ALA A 204 9.42 1.82 -14.03
N ALA A 205 10.57 1.18 -13.97
CA ALA A 205 11.66 1.48 -13.05
C ALA A 205 13.01 1.52 -13.79
N GLY A 206 14.03 2.06 -13.12
CA GLY A 206 15.39 2.09 -13.65
C GLY A 206 15.69 3.35 -14.47
N GLY A 207 16.55 4.21 -13.92
CA GLY A 207 17.11 5.36 -14.61
C GLY A 207 16.26 6.62 -14.67
N VAL A 208 14.98 6.59 -14.36
CA VAL A 208 14.07 7.77 -14.38
C VAL A 208 14.63 8.86 -13.46
N ASN A 209 14.77 10.09 -13.99
CA ASN A 209 15.49 11.17 -13.32
C ASN A 209 14.88 12.56 -13.47
N SER A 210 13.74 12.71 -14.16
CA SER A 210 13.09 14.02 -14.36
C SER A 210 11.56 13.92 -14.40
N LEU A 211 10.89 15.06 -14.15
CA LEU A 211 9.44 15.18 -14.20
C LEU A 211 8.90 14.99 -15.63
N GLU A 212 9.65 15.39 -16.65
CA GLU A 212 9.28 15.20 -18.05
C GLU A 212 9.18 13.70 -18.40
N GLN A 213 10.13 12.90 -17.92
CA GLN A 213 10.10 11.45 -18.13
C GLN A 213 8.92 10.80 -17.36
N ILE A 214 8.70 11.22 -16.12
CA ILE A 214 7.54 10.75 -15.33
C ILE A 214 6.26 11.05 -16.08
N SER A 215 6.06 12.29 -16.53
CA SER A 215 4.88 12.69 -17.29
C SER A 215 4.74 11.92 -18.61
N ALA A 216 5.84 11.65 -19.31
CA ALA A 216 5.80 10.87 -20.55
C ALA A 216 5.40 9.41 -20.32
N LEU A 217 5.93 8.75 -19.27
CA LEU A 217 5.56 7.40 -18.87
C LEU A 217 4.09 7.32 -18.46
N GLU A 218 3.64 8.29 -17.69
CA GLU A 218 2.26 8.42 -17.26
C GLU A 218 1.28 8.59 -18.45
N LYS A 219 1.64 9.39 -19.44
CA LYS A 219 0.85 9.55 -20.69
C LYS A 219 0.80 8.26 -21.52
N MET A 220 1.79 7.38 -21.39
CA MET A 220 1.76 6.03 -21.97
C MET A 220 0.87 5.06 -21.19
N GLY A 221 0.31 5.44 -20.03
CA GLY A 221 -0.47 4.59 -19.14
C GLY A 221 0.41 3.67 -18.28
N CYS A 222 1.64 4.09 -17.98
CA CYS A 222 2.54 3.40 -17.07
C CYS A 222 2.66 4.18 -15.76
N ASP A 223 2.77 3.48 -14.65
CA ASP A 223 3.23 4.06 -13.39
C ASP A 223 4.74 4.05 -13.30
N VAL A 224 5.31 4.80 -12.35
CA VAL A 224 6.75 5.00 -12.26
C VAL A 224 7.23 4.68 -10.86
N GLN A 225 8.20 3.75 -10.74
CA GLN A 225 8.89 3.50 -9.47
C GLN A 225 10.21 4.28 -9.44
N LEU A 226 10.40 5.08 -8.39
CA LEU A 226 11.54 5.94 -8.19
C LEU A 226 12.38 5.50 -6.99
N GLY A 227 13.68 5.32 -7.21
CA GLY A 227 14.70 5.12 -6.19
C GLY A 227 15.67 6.30 -6.17
N MET A 228 16.82 6.14 -6.80
CA MET A 228 17.94 7.08 -6.79
C MET A 228 17.55 8.55 -6.99
N ALA A 229 16.60 8.84 -7.88
CA ALA A 229 16.16 10.20 -8.17
C ALA A 229 15.57 10.93 -6.95
N LEU A 230 14.87 10.19 -6.06
CA LEU A 230 14.33 10.74 -4.81
C LEU A 230 15.45 11.02 -3.81
N TYR A 231 16.34 10.06 -3.63
CA TYR A 231 17.41 10.15 -2.61
C TYR A 231 18.50 11.17 -2.96
N THR A 232 18.72 11.44 -4.24
CA THR A 232 19.62 12.50 -4.71
C THR A 232 18.96 13.87 -4.77
N GLY A 233 17.65 13.96 -4.58
CA GLY A 233 16.90 15.20 -4.70
C GLY A 233 16.70 15.69 -6.14
N ALA A 234 17.00 14.86 -7.15
CA ALA A 234 16.76 15.22 -8.55
C ALA A 234 15.26 15.32 -8.87
N VAL A 235 14.43 14.54 -8.18
CA VAL A 235 12.98 14.59 -8.25
C VAL A 235 12.43 14.59 -6.82
N SER A 236 11.48 15.48 -6.51
CA SER A 236 10.71 15.39 -5.27
C SER A 236 9.42 14.61 -5.50
N LEU A 237 8.96 13.81 -4.51
CA LEU A 237 7.68 13.09 -4.61
C LEU A 237 6.50 14.04 -4.77
N LYS A 238 6.55 15.21 -4.12
CA LYS A 238 5.54 16.26 -4.26
C LYS A 238 5.40 16.68 -5.72
N ASP A 239 6.50 17.06 -6.36
CA ASP A 239 6.46 17.54 -7.74
C ASP A 239 6.11 16.42 -8.72
N ALA A 240 6.60 15.21 -8.45
CA ALA A 240 6.24 14.01 -9.21
C ALA A 240 4.74 13.70 -9.12
N PHE A 241 4.15 13.72 -7.91
CA PHE A 241 2.71 13.50 -7.72
C PHE A 241 1.89 14.56 -8.48
N ILE A 242 2.23 15.84 -8.33
CA ILE A 242 1.52 16.93 -9.00
C ILE A 242 1.66 16.82 -10.53
N SER A 243 2.82 16.42 -11.05
CA SER A 243 3.05 16.27 -12.48
C SER A 243 2.26 15.12 -13.12
N CYS A 244 1.84 14.14 -12.30
CA CYS A 244 1.02 13.01 -12.75
C CYS A 244 -0.48 13.37 -12.88
N LEU A 245 -0.95 14.49 -12.30
CA LEU A 245 -2.36 14.87 -12.36
C LEU A 245 -2.71 15.52 -13.70
N ASP A 246 -3.86 15.14 -14.26
CA ASP A 246 -4.37 15.67 -15.51
C ASP A 246 -5.16 16.98 -15.30
N PHE A 247 -4.42 18.06 -15.11
CA PHE A 247 -5.00 19.40 -15.00
C PHE A 247 -5.64 19.90 -16.28
N GLU A 248 -5.24 19.38 -17.45
CA GLU A 248 -5.80 19.81 -18.74
C GLU A 248 -7.25 19.34 -18.89
N LYS A 249 -7.50 18.07 -18.56
CA LYS A 249 -8.84 17.46 -18.58
C LYS A 249 -9.83 18.16 -17.64
N THR A 250 -9.33 18.73 -16.54
CA THR A 250 -10.15 19.38 -15.50
C THR A 250 -10.11 20.91 -15.54
N ASN A 251 -9.63 21.51 -16.62
CA ASN A 251 -9.46 22.97 -16.75
C ASN A 251 -8.70 23.59 -15.57
N GLY A 252 -7.63 22.92 -15.12
CA GLY A 252 -6.75 23.38 -14.06
C GLY A 252 -7.23 23.13 -12.63
N MET A 253 -8.37 22.44 -12.44
CA MET A 253 -9.03 22.26 -11.14
C MET A 253 -9.37 20.80 -10.87
N ILE A 254 -8.48 20.09 -10.19
CA ILE A 254 -8.69 18.70 -9.78
C ILE A 254 -9.74 18.63 -8.65
N PRO A 255 -10.82 17.84 -8.77
CA PRO A 255 -11.68 17.49 -7.65
C PRO A 255 -10.88 16.72 -6.59
N VAL A 256 -11.06 17.08 -5.33
CA VAL A 256 -10.45 16.40 -4.20
C VAL A 256 -11.55 15.94 -3.24
N ILE A 257 -11.66 14.64 -3.05
CA ILE A 257 -12.59 14.00 -2.12
C ILE A 257 -11.84 13.78 -0.81
N ALA A 258 -12.30 14.40 0.27
CA ALA A 258 -11.74 14.16 1.61
C ALA A 258 -12.48 13.01 2.27
N GLN A 259 -11.74 12.00 2.71
CA GLN A 259 -12.25 10.81 3.39
C GLN A 259 -11.59 10.67 4.76
N ASP A 260 -12.38 10.49 5.81
CA ASP A 260 -11.86 10.23 7.15
C ASP A 260 -11.09 8.90 7.22
N GLU A 261 -9.86 8.95 7.72
CA GLU A 261 -8.97 7.78 7.90
C GLU A 261 -9.62 6.68 8.77
N ARG A 262 -10.38 7.07 9.79
CA ARG A 262 -10.92 6.16 10.80
C ARG A 262 -12.24 5.53 10.41
N SER A 263 -13.16 6.33 9.87
CA SER A 263 -14.52 5.90 9.57
C SER A 263 -14.75 5.58 8.09
N SER A 264 -13.78 5.91 7.23
CA SER A 264 -13.91 5.88 5.77
C SER A 264 -15.06 6.73 5.22
N GLN A 265 -15.67 7.61 6.06
CA GLN A 265 -16.72 8.51 5.62
C GLN A 265 -16.17 9.59 4.70
N VAL A 266 -16.92 9.89 3.64
CA VAL A 266 -16.63 11.05 2.79
C VAL A 266 -17.01 12.32 3.56
N MET A 267 -16.00 13.13 3.90
CA MET A 267 -16.18 14.36 4.70
C MET A 267 -16.69 15.52 3.87
N MET A 268 -16.08 15.72 2.71
CA MET A 268 -16.42 16.79 1.77
C MET A 268 -15.73 16.58 0.42
N MET A 269 -16.12 17.37 -0.57
CA MET A 269 -15.41 17.53 -1.82
C MET A 269 -15.08 19.00 -2.05
N GLY A 270 -13.91 19.27 -2.61
CA GLY A 270 -13.49 20.59 -3.06
C GLY A 270 -12.63 20.50 -4.32
N TYR A 271 -12.15 21.63 -4.81
CA TYR A 271 -11.28 21.70 -5.99
C TYR A 271 -9.91 22.22 -5.60
N ALA A 272 -8.86 21.66 -6.19
CA ALA A 272 -7.49 22.08 -5.98
C ALA A 272 -6.76 22.35 -7.30
N ASN A 273 -6.07 23.47 -7.40
CA ASN A 273 -5.09 23.75 -8.43
C ASN A 273 -3.68 23.31 -7.96
N LYS A 274 -2.66 23.49 -8.78
CA LYS A 274 -1.28 23.13 -8.42
C LYS A 274 -0.83 23.76 -7.10
N GLU A 275 -1.08 25.06 -6.92
CA GLU A 275 -0.71 25.80 -5.71
C GLU A 275 -1.41 25.25 -4.44
N ALA A 276 -2.67 24.79 -4.58
CA ALA A 276 -3.39 24.17 -3.47
C ALA A 276 -2.75 22.84 -3.05
N PHE A 277 -2.30 22.01 -4.00
CA PHE A 277 -1.53 20.79 -3.69
C PHE A 277 -0.18 21.12 -3.07
N GLU A 278 0.57 22.09 -3.61
CA GLU A 278 1.84 22.53 -3.03
C GLU A 278 1.67 22.96 -1.57
N LYS A 279 0.64 23.77 -1.28
CA LYS A 279 0.34 24.21 0.08
C LYS A 279 -0.13 23.04 0.97
N THR A 280 -0.92 22.12 0.42
CA THR A 280 -1.35 20.90 1.14
C THR A 280 -0.14 20.07 1.57
N PHE A 281 0.82 19.80 0.68
CA PHE A 281 2.03 19.06 1.02
C PHE A 281 2.91 19.78 2.02
N ALA A 282 3.06 21.11 1.88
CA ALA A 282 3.89 21.91 2.76
C ALA A 282 3.32 22.00 4.21
N THR A 283 2.00 22.06 4.33
CA THR A 283 1.35 22.27 5.64
C THR A 283 0.77 20.99 6.24
N LYS A 284 0.66 19.91 5.45
CA LYS A 284 -0.09 18.69 5.76
C LYS A 284 -1.56 18.93 6.09
N LYS A 285 -2.10 20.08 5.71
CA LYS A 285 -3.50 20.46 5.90
C LYS A 285 -4.18 20.62 4.55
N LEU A 286 -5.32 19.96 4.36
CA LEU A 286 -6.01 19.93 3.07
C LEU A 286 -6.41 21.34 2.65
N THR A 287 -5.86 21.79 1.54
CA THR A 287 -6.06 23.13 0.97
C THR A 287 -6.73 22.97 -0.39
N PHE A 288 -7.71 23.81 -0.63
CA PHE A 288 -8.49 23.89 -1.85
C PHE A 288 -8.29 25.23 -2.55
N PHE A 289 -8.80 25.34 -3.76
CA PHE A 289 -8.99 26.61 -4.46
C PHE A 289 -10.47 26.95 -4.53
N SER A 290 -10.84 28.07 -3.94
CA SER A 290 -12.21 28.55 -3.97
C SER A 290 -12.53 29.23 -5.30
N ARG A 291 -13.34 28.60 -6.16
CA ARG A 291 -13.75 29.14 -7.46
C ARG A 291 -14.51 30.47 -7.37
N THR A 292 -15.34 30.62 -6.32
CA THR A 292 -16.13 31.85 -6.12
C THR A 292 -15.32 33.00 -5.57
N ARG A 293 -14.34 32.72 -4.67
CA ARG A 293 -13.47 33.74 -4.08
C ARG A 293 -12.17 33.94 -4.84
N ASN A 294 -11.88 33.07 -5.81
CA ASN A 294 -10.66 33.05 -6.62
C ASN A 294 -9.37 33.09 -5.78
N CYS A 295 -9.33 32.28 -4.71
CA CYS A 295 -8.16 32.22 -3.81
C CYS A 295 -8.00 30.83 -3.18
N LEU A 296 -6.80 30.57 -2.67
CA LEU A 296 -6.53 29.39 -1.85
C LEU A 296 -7.31 29.45 -0.56
N TRP A 297 -7.79 28.29 -0.12
CA TRP A 297 -8.51 28.11 1.11
C TRP A 297 -8.10 26.82 1.80
N THR A 298 -7.46 26.93 2.97
CA THR A 298 -7.15 25.76 3.80
C THR A 298 -8.35 25.43 4.67
N LYS A 299 -8.87 24.21 4.56
CA LYS A 299 -10.00 23.77 5.37
C LYS A 299 -9.65 23.89 6.86
N GLY A 300 -10.49 24.61 7.58
CA GLY A 300 -10.28 24.87 9.02
C GLY A 300 -9.52 26.16 9.36
N GLU A 301 -9.05 26.94 8.37
CA GLU A 301 -8.28 28.16 8.66
C GLU A 301 -9.04 29.20 9.50
N THR A 302 -10.37 29.20 9.46
CA THR A 302 -11.22 30.10 10.28
C THR A 302 -11.82 29.38 11.49
N SER A 303 -12.23 28.11 11.35
CA SER A 303 -12.95 27.37 12.39
C SER A 303 -12.05 26.58 13.33
N GLY A 304 -10.77 26.38 13.00
CA GLY A 304 -9.89 25.44 13.68
C GLY A 304 -10.10 23.95 13.29
N HIS A 305 -11.18 23.64 12.57
CA HIS A 305 -11.52 22.29 12.14
C HIS A 305 -10.72 21.89 10.88
N PHE A 306 -9.44 21.65 11.05
CA PHE A 306 -8.56 21.23 9.96
C PHE A 306 -8.83 19.80 9.51
N LEU A 307 -8.51 19.51 8.27
CA LEU A 307 -8.38 18.15 7.72
C LEU A 307 -6.88 17.88 7.52
N GLU A 308 -6.27 17.16 8.45
CA GLU A 308 -4.86 16.80 8.36
C GLU A 308 -4.69 15.66 7.35
N VAL A 309 -3.85 15.86 6.35
CA VAL A 309 -3.66 14.90 5.27
C VAL A 309 -2.76 13.77 5.74
N VAL A 310 -3.28 12.56 5.66
CA VAL A 310 -2.54 11.32 5.89
C VAL A 310 -1.98 10.80 4.57
N LYS A 311 -2.81 10.81 3.50
CA LYS A 311 -2.45 10.26 2.20
C LYS A 311 -3.24 10.91 1.07
N LEU A 312 -2.61 11.08 -0.08
CA LEU A 312 -3.25 11.46 -1.33
C LEU A 312 -3.14 10.32 -2.36
N ARG A 313 -4.21 10.05 -3.09
CA ARG A 313 -4.25 9.06 -4.17
C ARG A 313 -5.00 9.64 -5.36
N ALA A 314 -4.38 9.66 -6.53
CA ALA A 314 -5.09 9.94 -7.77
C ALA A 314 -5.92 8.73 -8.20
N ASP A 315 -7.01 8.97 -8.91
CA ASP A 315 -7.80 7.92 -9.55
C ASP A 315 -7.11 7.35 -10.81
N CYS A 316 -7.81 6.48 -11.55
CA CYS A 316 -7.20 5.72 -12.65
C CYS A 316 -6.84 6.58 -13.87
N ASP A 317 -7.54 7.68 -14.11
CA ASP A 317 -7.31 8.63 -15.21
C ASP A 317 -6.82 10.01 -14.73
N ARG A 318 -6.47 10.11 -13.43
CA ARG A 318 -5.69 11.17 -12.78
C ARG A 318 -6.34 12.56 -12.81
N ASP A 319 -7.63 12.58 -12.92
CA ASP A 319 -8.42 13.80 -12.90
C ASP A 319 -9.16 14.04 -11.59
N THR A 320 -9.03 13.12 -10.62
CA THR A 320 -9.61 13.21 -9.28
C THR A 320 -8.61 12.70 -8.22
N VAL A 321 -8.62 13.32 -7.04
CA VAL A 321 -7.77 12.90 -5.92
C VAL A 321 -8.62 12.52 -4.71
N LEU A 322 -8.37 11.33 -4.16
CA LEU A 322 -8.84 10.93 -2.85
C LEU A 322 -7.81 11.35 -1.79
N ALA A 323 -8.21 12.21 -0.88
CA ALA A 323 -7.43 12.63 0.28
C ALA A 323 -7.93 11.89 1.52
N THR A 324 -7.16 10.92 2.02
CA THR A 324 -7.39 10.34 3.33
C THR A 324 -6.91 11.34 4.37
N VAL A 325 -7.80 11.73 5.29
CA VAL A 325 -7.54 12.80 6.25
C VAL A 325 -7.88 12.39 7.68
N ARG A 326 -7.24 13.04 8.64
CA ARG A 326 -7.59 13.01 10.06
C ARG A 326 -8.30 14.32 10.40
N PRO A 327 -9.63 14.30 10.59
CA PRO A 327 -10.38 15.52 10.86
C PRO A 327 -10.19 15.99 12.31
N ILE A 328 -9.94 17.29 12.47
CA ILE A 328 -9.99 17.99 13.76
C ILE A 328 -11.35 18.68 13.86
N GLY A 329 -12.41 17.91 14.18
CA GLY A 329 -13.80 18.39 14.22
C GLY A 329 -14.52 18.31 12.87
N GLY A 330 -15.78 18.75 12.86
CA GLY A 330 -16.67 18.62 11.71
C GLY A 330 -16.21 19.39 10.46
N ALA A 331 -16.43 18.79 9.30
CA ALA A 331 -16.05 19.42 8.03
C ALA A 331 -17.07 20.45 7.55
N CYS A 332 -18.35 20.31 7.89
CA CYS A 332 -19.40 21.19 7.37
C CYS A 332 -19.43 22.55 8.10
N HIS A 333 -19.69 23.61 7.33
CA HIS A 333 -19.89 24.97 7.89
C HIS A 333 -21.17 25.10 8.73
N THR A 334 -22.13 24.17 8.58
CA THR A 334 -23.36 24.10 9.39
C THR A 334 -23.16 23.43 10.74
N GLY A 335 -21.94 22.95 11.05
CA GLY A 335 -21.62 22.21 12.27
C GLY A 335 -21.75 20.70 12.15
N SER A 336 -22.27 20.17 11.05
CA SER A 336 -22.33 18.72 10.80
C SER A 336 -20.95 18.12 10.64
N TRP A 337 -20.79 16.81 10.94
CA TRP A 337 -19.53 16.13 10.82
C TRP A 337 -19.02 16.11 9.37
N THR A 338 -19.89 15.75 8.43
CA THR A 338 -19.59 15.81 7.00
C THR A 338 -20.50 16.81 6.28
N CYS A 339 -20.13 17.19 5.05
CA CYS A 339 -21.00 18.01 4.19
C CYS A 339 -22.26 17.23 3.70
N PHE A 340 -22.31 15.94 3.96
CA PHE A 340 -23.40 15.05 3.58
C PHE A 340 -24.34 14.70 4.75
N GLY A 341 -24.17 15.36 5.90
CA GLY A 341 -25.07 15.28 7.04
C GLY A 341 -24.91 14.05 7.95
N SER A 342 -23.79 13.33 7.85
CA SER A 342 -23.55 12.16 8.69
C SER A 342 -23.01 12.49 10.09
N ASP A 343 -23.18 11.57 11.03
CA ASP A 343 -22.68 11.63 12.41
C ASP A 343 -21.18 11.24 12.44
N PRO A 344 -20.33 11.80 13.32
CA PRO A 344 -18.96 11.36 13.53
C PRO A 344 -18.80 9.88 13.85
N ASP A 345 -19.87 9.24 14.29
CA ASP A 345 -19.88 7.85 14.75
C ASP A 345 -20.57 6.84 13.82
N GLU A 346 -20.73 7.13 12.52
CA GLU A 346 -21.22 6.14 11.53
C GLU A 346 -20.23 5.00 11.20
N ARG A 347 -19.16 4.84 11.98
CA ARG A 347 -18.38 3.58 11.96
C ARG A 347 -19.31 2.40 12.26
N SER A 348 -18.97 1.23 11.76
CA SER A 348 -19.71 0.03 12.20
C SER A 348 -19.71 -0.04 13.72
N THR A 349 -20.79 -0.55 14.29
CA THR A 349 -20.92 -0.63 15.76
C THR A 349 -19.74 -1.39 16.39
N LEU A 350 -19.23 -2.41 15.69
CA LEU A 350 -18.08 -3.21 16.16
C LEU A 350 -16.77 -2.41 16.15
N GLU A 351 -16.53 -1.57 15.13
CA GLU A 351 -15.34 -0.70 15.08
C GLU A 351 -15.39 0.41 16.14
N ARG A 352 -16.60 0.95 16.43
CA ARG A 352 -16.80 1.91 17.54
C ARG A 352 -16.52 1.25 18.88
N LEU A 353 -17.06 0.05 19.08
CA LEU A 353 -16.83 -0.75 20.28
C LEU A 353 -15.33 -1.00 20.49
N TYR A 354 -14.64 -1.47 19.44
CA TYR A 354 -13.19 -1.71 19.49
C TYR A 354 -12.39 -0.44 19.82
N GLY A 355 -12.72 0.69 19.18
CA GLY A 355 -12.10 1.97 19.48
C GLY A 355 -12.33 2.43 20.94
N THR A 356 -13.52 2.20 21.49
CA THR A 356 -13.84 2.49 22.89
C THR A 356 -13.05 1.60 23.86
N ILE A 357 -12.90 0.31 23.51
CA ILE A 357 -12.09 -0.65 24.28
C ILE A 357 -10.62 -0.20 24.30
N ALA A 358 -10.06 0.13 23.13
CA ALA A 358 -8.69 0.63 23.00
C ALA A 358 -8.45 1.89 23.85
N GLU A 359 -9.37 2.85 23.80
CA GLU A 359 -9.28 4.08 24.62
C GLU A 359 -9.31 3.76 26.12
N ARG A 360 -10.17 2.82 26.55
CA ARG A 360 -10.28 2.47 27.98
C ARG A 360 -9.05 1.75 28.53
N PHE A 361 -8.34 0.98 27.69
CA PHE A 361 -7.04 0.40 28.06
C PHE A 361 -5.93 1.44 28.07
N ALA A 362 -5.90 2.36 27.09
CA ALA A 362 -4.90 3.41 26.99
C ALA A 362 -5.06 4.49 28.09
N ASN A 363 -6.32 4.86 28.41
CA ASN A 363 -6.68 5.90 29.35
C ASN A 363 -7.71 5.38 30.37
N PRO A 364 -7.30 4.53 31.34
CA PRO A 364 -8.22 3.91 32.31
C PRO A 364 -8.94 4.96 33.15
N LYS A 365 -10.27 4.95 33.11
CA LYS A 365 -11.09 5.79 34.01
C LYS A 365 -11.36 5.04 35.33
N PRO A 366 -11.46 5.74 36.47
CA PRO A 366 -11.86 5.12 37.73
C PRO A 366 -13.20 4.37 37.57
N GLY A 367 -13.22 3.07 37.97
CA GLY A 367 -14.42 2.22 37.85
C GLY A 367 -14.61 1.60 36.47
N SER A 368 -13.67 1.73 35.54
CA SER A 368 -13.77 1.08 34.21
C SER A 368 -13.60 -0.45 34.32
N TYR A 369 -14.68 -1.19 34.11
CA TYR A 369 -14.63 -2.66 34.05
C TYR A 369 -13.67 -3.17 32.99
N THR A 370 -13.70 -2.62 31.80
CA THR A 370 -12.82 -3.01 30.67
C THR A 370 -11.35 -2.99 31.08
N ALA A 371 -10.92 -1.93 31.80
CA ALA A 371 -9.52 -1.78 32.22
C ALA A 371 -9.07 -2.82 33.26
N THR A 372 -10.00 -3.51 33.94
CA THR A 372 -9.69 -4.54 34.93
C THR A 372 -9.53 -5.93 34.33
N LEU A 373 -9.90 -6.13 33.06
CA LEU A 373 -9.90 -7.42 32.40
C LEU A 373 -8.47 -7.89 32.07
N ASN A 374 -8.02 -8.94 32.75
CA ASN A 374 -6.78 -9.64 32.37
C ASN A 374 -7.04 -10.74 31.32
N ASP A 375 -5.98 -11.27 30.70
CA ASP A 375 -6.10 -12.22 29.58
C ASP A 375 -6.85 -13.50 29.95
N LYS A 376 -6.65 -14.01 31.17
CA LYS A 376 -7.35 -15.20 31.65
C LYS A 376 -8.86 -14.92 31.76
N ARG A 377 -9.24 -13.83 32.42
CA ARG A 377 -10.65 -13.48 32.64
C ARG A 377 -11.39 -13.19 31.33
N VAL A 378 -10.74 -12.55 30.35
CA VAL A 378 -11.35 -12.32 29.03
C VAL A 378 -11.66 -13.63 28.33
N ARG A 379 -10.75 -14.61 28.36
CA ARG A 379 -10.98 -15.93 27.72
C ARG A 379 -12.07 -16.72 28.43
N GLU A 380 -12.13 -16.65 29.76
CA GLU A 380 -13.22 -17.22 30.54
C GLU A 380 -14.57 -16.61 30.14
N LYS A 381 -14.64 -15.27 30.05
CA LYS A 381 -15.88 -14.57 29.65
C LYS A 381 -16.32 -14.88 28.22
N VAL A 382 -15.40 -14.96 27.27
CA VAL A 382 -15.77 -15.37 25.89
C VAL A 382 -16.44 -16.75 25.87
N MET A 383 -15.98 -17.68 26.68
CA MET A 383 -16.61 -19.02 26.78
C MET A 383 -17.94 -18.96 27.52
N GLU A 384 -18.03 -18.20 28.60
CA GLU A 384 -19.23 -17.99 29.39
C GLU A 384 -20.36 -17.40 28.53
N GLU A 385 -20.12 -16.28 27.83
CA GLU A 385 -21.10 -15.61 26.96
C GLU A 385 -21.49 -16.47 25.72
N ALA A 386 -20.56 -17.30 25.23
CA ALA A 386 -20.88 -18.22 24.15
C ALA A 386 -21.79 -19.36 24.63
N GLU A 387 -21.63 -19.88 25.86
CA GLU A 387 -22.46 -20.87 26.48
C GLU A 387 -23.85 -20.29 26.79
N GLU A 388 -23.94 -19.09 27.36
CA GLU A 388 -25.17 -18.36 27.61
C GLU A 388 -25.97 -18.12 26.32
N LEU A 389 -25.30 -17.71 25.23
CA LEU A 389 -25.93 -17.52 23.92
C LEU A 389 -26.49 -18.82 23.34
N THR A 390 -25.82 -19.96 23.53
CA THR A 390 -26.22 -21.24 22.90
C THR A 390 -27.21 -22.06 23.75
N ASP A 391 -27.07 -22.00 25.06
CA ASP A 391 -27.76 -22.90 25.97
C ASP A 391 -28.87 -22.21 26.79
N ASP A 392 -28.71 -20.92 27.11
CA ASP A 392 -29.62 -20.22 28.03
C ASP A 392 -30.55 -19.20 27.33
N ALA A 393 -30.21 -18.76 26.10
CA ALA A 393 -31.00 -17.76 25.37
C ALA A 393 -32.28 -18.40 24.75
N GLU A 394 -33.42 -18.19 25.38
CA GLU A 394 -34.72 -18.75 24.96
C GLU A 394 -35.53 -17.78 24.07
N THR A 395 -35.36 -16.48 24.24
CA THR A 395 -36.09 -15.44 23.49
C THR A 395 -35.18 -14.71 22.50
N LYS A 396 -35.81 -14.00 21.56
CA LYS A 396 -35.07 -13.14 20.62
C LYS A 396 -34.29 -12.05 21.35
N GLU A 397 -34.83 -11.52 22.40
CA GLU A 397 -34.24 -10.50 23.26
C GLU A 397 -33.00 -11.06 23.98
N ASP A 398 -33.06 -12.28 24.49
CA ASP A 398 -31.90 -12.94 25.13
C ASP A 398 -30.80 -13.21 24.12
N ILE A 399 -31.13 -13.71 22.92
CA ILE A 399 -30.16 -13.93 21.83
C ILE A 399 -29.44 -12.61 21.45
N ILE A 400 -30.18 -11.48 21.40
CA ILE A 400 -29.58 -10.18 21.11
C ILE A 400 -28.64 -9.75 22.23
N TRP A 401 -29.04 -9.95 23.47
CA TRP A 401 -28.25 -9.59 24.65
C TRP A 401 -26.94 -10.37 24.71
N GLU A 402 -27.04 -11.70 24.73
CA GLU A 402 -25.87 -12.58 24.84
C GLU A 402 -24.93 -12.48 23.63
N ALA A 403 -25.48 -12.28 22.42
CA ALA A 403 -24.66 -12.03 21.24
C ALA A 403 -23.88 -10.69 21.35
N ALA A 404 -24.48 -9.66 21.96
CA ALA A 404 -23.79 -8.38 22.16
C ALA A 404 -22.67 -8.50 23.19
N ASP A 405 -22.89 -9.24 24.28
CA ASP A 405 -21.89 -9.48 25.32
C ASP A 405 -20.73 -10.35 24.80
N LEU A 406 -21.04 -11.39 24.05
CA LEU A 406 -20.02 -12.21 23.36
C LEU A 406 -19.15 -11.34 22.42
N LEU A 407 -19.77 -10.50 21.57
CA LEU A 407 -19.05 -9.61 20.67
C LEU A 407 -18.18 -8.59 21.42
N TYR A 408 -18.63 -8.12 22.58
CA TYR A 408 -17.85 -7.25 23.45
C TYR A 408 -16.58 -7.96 23.94
N PHE A 409 -16.68 -9.15 24.53
CA PHE A 409 -15.51 -9.88 25.06
C PHE A 409 -14.60 -10.40 23.95
N VAL A 410 -15.13 -10.79 22.79
CA VAL A 410 -14.34 -11.09 21.59
C VAL A 410 -13.53 -9.86 21.16
N SER A 411 -14.15 -8.66 21.14
CA SER A 411 -13.43 -7.42 20.80
C SER A 411 -12.34 -7.08 21.81
N VAL A 412 -12.54 -7.33 23.11
CA VAL A 412 -11.51 -7.16 24.15
C VAL A 412 -10.35 -8.13 23.95
N LEU A 413 -10.65 -9.41 23.65
CA LEU A 413 -9.63 -10.41 23.37
C LEU A 413 -8.80 -10.03 22.13
N MET A 414 -9.47 -9.64 21.05
CA MET A 414 -8.83 -9.19 19.81
C MET A 414 -7.89 -8.01 20.07
N TYR A 415 -8.33 -7.00 20.82
CA TYR A 415 -7.48 -5.86 21.18
C TYR A 415 -6.21 -6.29 21.90
N LYS A 416 -6.31 -7.20 22.87
CA LYS A 416 -5.15 -7.71 23.64
C LYS A 416 -4.18 -8.52 22.78
N GLU A 417 -4.66 -9.19 21.77
CA GLU A 417 -3.85 -9.97 20.80
C GLU A 417 -3.38 -9.13 19.60
N GLY A 418 -3.70 -7.83 19.53
CA GLY A 418 -3.33 -6.94 18.44
C GLY A 418 -4.07 -7.19 17.12
N VAL A 419 -5.24 -7.83 17.18
CA VAL A 419 -6.14 -8.11 16.04
C VAL A 419 -7.26 -7.07 16.03
N ASN A 420 -7.67 -6.58 14.86
CA ASN A 420 -8.79 -5.65 14.70
C ASN A 420 -9.92 -6.26 13.86
N TRP A 421 -11.08 -5.60 13.81
CA TRP A 421 -12.23 -6.10 13.05
C TRP A 421 -11.97 -6.15 11.54
N GLN A 422 -11.10 -5.30 11.00
CA GLN A 422 -10.75 -5.36 9.58
C GLN A 422 -10.00 -6.66 9.24
N ASP A 423 -9.16 -7.15 10.14
CA ASP A 423 -8.47 -8.44 9.95
C ASP A 423 -9.48 -9.59 9.87
N VAL A 424 -10.52 -9.56 10.72
CA VAL A 424 -11.61 -10.55 10.70
C VAL A 424 -12.44 -10.44 9.43
N TYR A 425 -12.79 -9.23 8.98
CA TYR A 425 -13.52 -9.02 7.74
C TYR A 425 -12.73 -9.52 6.53
N ASN A 426 -11.44 -9.23 6.49
CA ASN A 426 -10.55 -9.70 5.41
C ASN A 426 -10.51 -11.24 5.34
N GLU A 427 -10.47 -11.92 6.50
CA GLU A 427 -10.49 -13.39 6.54
C GLU A 427 -11.86 -13.94 6.13
N LEU A 428 -12.97 -13.32 6.52
CA LEU A 428 -14.31 -13.71 6.10
C LEU A 428 -14.50 -13.54 4.58
N ASP A 429 -14.06 -12.43 4.03
CA ASP A 429 -14.08 -12.15 2.59
C ASP A 429 -13.27 -13.18 1.80
N LYS A 430 -12.12 -13.57 2.34
CA LYS A 430 -11.29 -14.61 1.75
C LYS A 430 -12.05 -15.95 1.69
N ARG A 431 -12.65 -16.40 2.80
CA ARG A 431 -13.43 -17.65 2.85
C ARG A 431 -14.66 -17.62 1.95
N HIS A 432 -15.25 -16.44 1.72
CA HIS A 432 -16.39 -16.29 0.81
C HIS A 432 -15.96 -16.46 -0.65
N LYS A 433 -14.76 -16.07 -1.01
CA LYS A 433 -14.20 -16.19 -2.38
C LYS A 433 -13.65 -17.58 -2.69
N GLU A 434 -13.41 -18.41 -1.67
CA GLU A 434 -12.91 -19.78 -1.81
C GLU A 434 -14.06 -20.81 -2.01
N LYS A 435 -15.35 -20.37 -2.02
CA LYS A 435 -16.53 -21.17 -2.36
C LYS A 435 -17.07 -20.80 -3.75
#